data_8e2b1be7c2223804c34f02e197b0e1fc
#
_entry.id   8e2b1be7c2223804c34f02e197b0e1fc
#
_cell.length_a   1.000
_cell.length_b   1.000
_cell.length_c   1.000
_cell.angle_alpha   90.00
_cell.angle_beta   90.00
_cell.angle_gamma   90.00
#
_symmetry.space_group_name_H-M   'P 1'
#
loop_
_entity.id
_entity.type
_entity.pdbx_description
1 polymer ?
#
loop_
_entity_poly.entity_id
_entity_poly.type
_entity_poly.pdbx_seq_one_letter_code
_entity_poly.pdbx_strand_id
1 'polypeptide(L)'
;MPSQIRRMQLKICLVGDRNVGKTSLIQRYVFDTFSDAYQGTLGTKMHLLQFVKEIDAEEKVEAEVALFDLMGEHSARDLFRDALFWGAHGFVAACDVTLSETFDALIEWANVVRSIAGEVPYRILLNKTDLLSEPVVPSEFRDRLRRVFPNVPYSLVSAKTGAEVERAMSLLLEAVVNNVLSKSRERRAGRVVGNRILTFAARRGPIGVTKNELLGAFKAVDYNILMTEVGHLERAGLVVVEEIGPANFRAVLTSQGEAAAKKLGLHSYIVDEIS
;
A
#
# COMPACT_ATOMS: atom_id res chain seq x y z
N MET A 1 -16.57 -16.30 -21.17
CA MET A 1 -15.13 -16.22 -21.49
C MET A 1 -14.35 -16.57 -20.26
N PRO A 2 -13.13 -17.16 -20.31
CA PRO A 2 -12.38 -17.40 -19.09
C PRO A 2 -12.08 -16.09 -18.41
N SER A 3 -12.37 -15.97 -17.10
CA SER A 3 -12.08 -14.79 -16.30
C SER A 3 -10.57 -14.53 -16.29
N GLN A 4 -10.16 -13.29 -16.51
CA GLN A 4 -8.76 -12.91 -16.42
C GLN A 4 -8.29 -13.04 -14.98
N ILE A 5 -7.29 -13.88 -14.74
CA ILE A 5 -6.72 -14.08 -13.41
C ILE A 5 -5.50 -13.17 -13.25
N ARG A 6 -5.55 -12.26 -12.28
CA ARG A 6 -4.40 -11.46 -11.87
C ARG A 6 -3.78 -12.04 -10.61
N ARG A 7 -2.52 -12.48 -10.69
CA ARG A 7 -1.77 -12.98 -9.55
C ARG A 7 -0.93 -11.89 -8.91
N MET A 8 -0.88 -11.87 -7.56
CA MET A 8 -0.04 -10.94 -6.81
C MET A 8 0.47 -11.55 -5.51
N GLN A 9 1.57 -11.00 -5.00
CA GLN A 9 2.10 -11.34 -3.70
C GLN A 9 1.92 -10.14 -2.77
N LEU A 10 1.38 -10.39 -1.58
CA LEU A 10 1.08 -9.37 -0.59
C LEU A 10 1.84 -9.65 0.70
N LYS A 11 2.38 -8.62 1.30
CA LYS A 11 3.04 -8.67 2.61
C LYS A 11 2.18 -7.88 3.60
N ILE A 12 1.74 -8.55 4.66
CA ILE A 12 0.95 -7.97 5.74
C ILE A 12 1.68 -8.20 7.06
N CYS A 13 1.89 -7.14 7.83
CA CYS A 13 2.54 -7.21 9.13
C CYS A 13 1.49 -7.08 10.25
N LEU A 14 1.61 -7.91 11.30
CA LEU A 14 0.83 -7.72 12.52
C LEU A 14 1.70 -7.03 13.56
N VAL A 15 1.24 -5.88 14.02
CA VAL A 15 1.93 -5.05 15.02
C VAL A 15 1.07 -4.82 16.25
N GLY A 16 1.67 -4.44 17.36
CA GLY A 16 1.03 -4.22 18.64
C GLY A 16 1.90 -4.73 19.78
N ASP A 17 1.54 -4.44 21.01
CA ASP A 17 2.30 -4.77 22.20
C ASP A 17 2.36 -6.30 22.48
N ARG A 18 3.14 -6.69 23.50
CA ARG A 18 3.13 -8.08 24.01
C ARG A 18 1.72 -8.44 24.46
N ASN A 19 1.39 -9.73 24.34
CA ASN A 19 0.16 -10.32 24.87
C ASN A 19 -1.16 -9.75 24.29
N VAL A 20 -1.15 -8.87 23.32
CA VAL A 20 -2.39 -8.40 22.69
C VAL A 20 -3.05 -9.49 21.81
N GLY A 21 -2.35 -10.60 21.56
CA GLY A 21 -2.89 -11.77 20.85
C GLY A 21 -2.60 -11.79 19.34
N LYS A 22 -1.51 -11.15 18.85
CA LYS A 22 -1.11 -11.17 17.42
C LYS A 22 -1.00 -12.59 16.86
N THR A 23 -0.21 -13.42 17.50
CA THR A 23 -0.03 -14.83 17.12
C THR A 23 -1.36 -15.61 17.15
N SER A 24 -2.17 -15.37 18.18
CA SER A 24 -3.49 -16.02 18.31
C SER A 24 -4.46 -15.59 17.21
N LEU A 25 -4.42 -14.32 16.79
CA LEU A 25 -5.21 -13.80 15.67
C LEU A 25 -4.81 -14.49 14.35
N ILE A 26 -3.50 -14.66 14.10
CA ILE A 26 -3.02 -15.38 12.92
C ILE A 26 -3.43 -16.86 13.00
N GLN A 27 -3.22 -17.51 14.12
CA GLN A 27 -3.60 -18.92 14.31
C GLN A 27 -5.09 -19.13 14.10
N ARG A 28 -5.92 -18.23 14.62
CA ARG A 28 -7.37 -18.27 14.41
C ARG A 28 -7.72 -18.07 12.94
N TYR A 29 -7.12 -17.09 12.30
CA TYR A 29 -7.45 -16.77 10.91
C TYR A 29 -6.97 -17.81 9.91
N VAL A 30 -5.76 -18.36 10.11
CA VAL A 30 -5.12 -19.28 9.13
C VAL A 30 -5.51 -20.73 9.39
N PHE A 31 -5.62 -21.14 10.67
CA PHE A 31 -5.77 -22.55 11.05
C PHE A 31 -7.08 -22.84 11.81
N ASP A 32 -7.87 -21.81 12.07
CA ASP A 32 -9.07 -21.89 12.93
C ASP A 32 -8.79 -22.53 14.31
N THR A 33 -7.63 -22.25 14.89
CA THR A 33 -7.18 -22.80 16.17
C THR A 33 -6.89 -21.70 17.19
N PHE A 34 -7.00 -22.05 18.48
CA PHE A 34 -6.62 -21.20 19.59
C PHE A 34 -5.97 -22.02 20.69
N SER A 35 -4.97 -21.48 21.36
CA SER A 35 -4.33 -22.10 22.54
C SER A 35 -4.28 -21.10 23.69
N ASP A 36 -4.78 -21.47 24.84
CA ASP A 36 -4.67 -20.69 26.09
C ASP A 36 -3.22 -20.66 26.63
N ALA A 37 -2.36 -21.61 26.19
CA ALA A 37 -0.97 -21.64 26.61
C ALA A 37 -0.20 -20.47 25.96
N TYR A 38 0.19 -19.50 26.79
CA TYR A 38 1.05 -18.41 26.34
C TYR A 38 2.43 -18.94 26.00
N GLN A 39 2.78 -18.83 24.74
CA GLN A 39 4.16 -18.99 24.25
C GLN A 39 4.58 -17.67 23.63
N GLY A 40 5.53 -16.99 24.28
CA GLY A 40 6.12 -15.77 23.69
C GLY A 40 6.63 -16.04 22.28
N THR A 41 6.32 -15.14 21.34
CA THR A 41 6.87 -15.25 19.99
C THR A 41 8.34 -14.87 20.03
N LEU A 42 9.24 -15.80 19.71
CA LEU A 42 10.65 -15.56 19.59
C LEU A 42 10.98 -15.28 18.11
N GLY A 43 11.40 -14.06 17.80
CA GLY A 43 11.69 -13.65 16.43
C GLY A 43 10.46 -13.29 15.62
N THR A 44 10.52 -13.49 14.32
CA THR A 44 9.45 -13.24 13.36
C THR A 44 9.00 -14.56 12.75
N LYS A 45 7.70 -14.84 12.76
CA LYS A 45 7.12 -15.97 12.03
C LYS A 45 6.35 -15.47 10.82
N MET A 46 6.45 -16.20 9.71
CA MET A 46 5.70 -15.92 8.49
C MET A 46 4.72 -17.06 8.21
N HIS A 47 3.50 -16.69 7.89
CA HIS A 47 2.44 -17.62 7.49
C HIS A 47 1.97 -17.24 6.08
N LEU A 48 1.82 -18.24 5.21
CA LEU A 48 1.33 -18.06 3.84
C LEU A 48 -0.12 -18.50 3.75
N LEU A 49 -0.93 -17.72 3.07
CA LEU A 49 -2.30 -18.07 2.73
C LEU A 49 -2.67 -17.58 1.33
N GLN A 50 -3.71 -18.17 0.75
CA GLN A 50 -4.28 -17.73 -0.52
C GLN A 50 -5.53 -16.89 -0.24
N PHE A 51 -5.62 -15.75 -0.90
CA PHE A 51 -6.78 -14.88 -0.86
C PHE A 51 -7.29 -14.64 -2.28
N VAL A 52 -8.56 -14.89 -2.49
CA VAL A 52 -9.20 -14.70 -3.80
C VAL A 52 -10.24 -13.61 -3.69
N LYS A 53 -10.20 -12.66 -4.63
CA LYS A 53 -11.18 -11.59 -4.74
C LYS A 53 -11.69 -11.49 -6.17
N GLU A 54 -12.98 -11.56 -6.34
CA GLU A 54 -13.65 -11.19 -7.59
C GLU A 54 -13.70 -9.67 -7.71
N ILE A 55 -13.21 -9.15 -8.81
CA ILE A 55 -13.22 -7.71 -9.12
C ILE A 55 -14.48 -7.39 -9.91
N ASP A 56 -14.74 -8.18 -10.95
CA ASP A 56 -15.95 -8.12 -11.77
C ASP A 56 -16.23 -9.49 -12.42
N ALA A 57 -17.16 -9.56 -13.36
CA ALA A 57 -17.54 -10.80 -14.05
C ALA A 57 -16.40 -11.41 -14.90
N GLU A 58 -15.39 -10.62 -15.27
CA GLU A 58 -14.32 -11.00 -16.18
C GLU A 58 -12.93 -11.04 -15.50
N GLU A 59 -12.75 -10.39 -14.34
CA GLU A 59 -11.45 -10.29 -13.65
C GLU A 59 -11.55 -10.78 -12.20
N LYS A 60 -10.65 -11.68 -11.82
CA LYS A 60 -10.40 -12.06 -10.42
C LYS A 60 -8.94 -11.88 -10.04
N VAL A 61 -8.69 -11.60 -8.76
CA VAL A 61 -7.37 -11.54 -8.17
C VAL A 61 -7.14 -12.79 -7.32
N GLU A 62 -6.01 -13.45 -7.54
CA GLU A 62 -5.46 -14.51 -6.70
C GLU A 62 -4.20 -13.93 -6.02
N ALA A 63 -4.28 -13.69 -4.71
CA ALA A 63 -3.19 -13.16 -3.93
C ALA A 63 -2.58 -14.22 -3.02
N GLU A 64 -1.27 -14.42 -3.13
CA GLU A 64 -0.49 -15.12 -2.11
C GLU A 64 -0.13 -14.10 -1.04
N VAL A 65 -0.61 -14.31 0.18
CA VAL A 65 -0.46 -13.37 1.29
C VAL A 65 0.52 -13.93 2.31
N ALA A 66 1.62 -13.21 2.54
CA ALA A 66 2.55 -13.47 3.62
C ALA A 66 2.14 -12.63 4.84
N LEU A 67 1.66 -13.29 5.90
CA LEU A 67 1.37 -12.68 7.20
C LEU A 67 2.60 -12.79 8.10
N PHE A 68 3.12 -11.66 8.55
CA PHE A 68 4.27 -11.59 9.44
C PHE A 68 3.80 -11.35 10.88
N ASP A 69 4.02 -12.36 11.73
CA ASP A 69 3.83 -12.28 13.18
C ASP A 69 5.08 -11.72 13.83
N LEU A 70 5.02 -10.50 14.30
CA LEU A 70 6.16 -9.78 14.85
C LEU A 70 6.16 -9.83 16.37
N MET A 71 7.35 -9.98 16.96
CA MET A 71 7.52 -9.80 18.40
C MET A 71 7.03 -8.43 18.86
N GLY A 72 6.26 -8.42 19.96
CA GLY A 72 5.75 -7.19 20.57
C GLY A 72 6.77 -6.45 21.44
N GLU A 73 8.06 -6.77 21.36
CA GLU A 73 9.09 -6.14 22.20
C GLU A 73 9.66 -4.88 21.54
N HIS A 74 9.79 -3.82 22.34
CA HIS A 74 10.34 -2.54 21.88
C HIS A 74 11.80 -2.66 21.40
N SER A 75 12.60 -3.54 22.01
CA SER A 75 14.01 -3.75 21.65
C SER A 75 14.22 -4.39 20.26
N ALA A 76 13.32 -5.24 19.81
CA ALA A 76 13.39 -5.83 18.47
C ALA A 76 12.92 -4.85 17.38
N ARG A 77 12.13 -3.83 17.75
CA ARG A 77 11.61 -2.79 16.88
C ARG A 77 12.73 -2.01 16.20
N ASP A 78 13.78 -1.66 16.96
CA ASP A 78 14.84 -0.75 16.48
C ASP A 78 15.90 -1.45 15.63
N LEU A 79 16.11 -2.75 15.84
CA LEU A 79 17.17 -3.51 15.14
C LEU A 79 16.76 -3.99 13.74
N PHE A 80 15.47 -4.32 13.53
CA PHE A 80 15.01 -4.96 12.29
C PHE A 80 13.82 -4.27 11.63
N ARG A 81 13.34 -3.13 12.15
CA ARG A 81 12.12 -2.45 11.69
C ARG A 81 12.11 -2.19 10.18
N ASP A 82 13.23 -1.70 9.63
CA ASP A 82 13.30 -1.34 8.22
C ASP A 82 13.15 -2.57 7.33
N ALA A 83 13.86 -3.65 7.66
CA ALA A 83 13.75 -4.91 6.93
C ALA A 83 12.36 -5.57 7.06
N LEU A 84 11.74 -5.46 8.25
CA LEU A 84 10.44 -6.07 8.52
C LEU A 84 9.30 -5.35 7.83
N PHE A 85 9.32 -4.01 7.76
CA PHE A 85 8.23 -3.22 7.20
C PHE A 85 8.47 -2.78 5.76
N TRP A 86 9.71 -2.87 5.26
CA TRP A 86 9.99 -2.58 3.86
C TRP A 86 9.14 -3.47 2.93
N GLY A 87 8.45 -2.81 1.99
CA GLY A 87 7.58 -3.50 1.03
C GLY A 87 6.30 -4.07 1.63
N ALA A 88 5.92 -3.70 2.86
CA ALA A 88 4.61 -4.07 3.39
C ALA A 88 3.50 -3.40 2.55
N HIS A 89 2.49 -4.18 2.18
CA HIS A 89 1.34 -3.73 1.41
C HIS A 89 0.18 -3.28 2.32
N GLY A 90 0.22 -3.69 3.59
CA GLY A 90 -0.72 -3.31 4.63
C GLY A 90 -0.30 -3.84 5.98
N PHE A 91 -1.02 -3.46 7.04
CA PHE A 91 -0.76 -4.00 8.37
C PHE A 91 -2.01 -4.08 9.25
N VAL A 92 -1.95 -4.95 10.23
CA VAL A 92 -2.89 -5.04 11.33
C VAL A 92 -2.25 -4.42 12.56
N ALA A 93 -2.96 -3.49 13.21
CA ALA A 93 -2.56 -2.95 14.49
C ALA A 93 -3.48 -3.53 15.59
N ALA A 94 -2.95 -4.44 16.40
CA ALA A 94 -3.71 -5.15 17.42
C ALA A 94 -3.47 -4.55 18.81
N CYS A 95 -4.53 -4.38 19.58
CA CYS A 95 -4.46 -4.07 21.01
C CYS A 95 -5.43 -4.93 21.81
N ASP A 96 -5.19 -5.04 23.10
CA ASP A 96 -6.05 -5.69 24.07
C ASP A 96 -7.10 -4.69 24.55
N VAL A 97 -8.37 -4.94 24.25
CA VAL A 97 -9.46 -4.01 24.60
C VAL A 97 -9.67 -3.87 26.12
N THR A 98 -9.08 -4.77 26.91
CA THR A 98 -9.17 -4.72 28.39
C THR A 98 -8.01 -3.95 29.04
N LEU A 99 -6.97 -3.58 28.26
CA LEU A 99 -5.76 -2.91 28.75
C LEU A 99 -5.47 -1.64 27.94
N SER A 100 -5.77 -0.48 28.53
CA SER A 100 -5.67 0.82 27.86
C SER A 100 -4.24 1.18 27.44
N GLU A 101 -3.21 0.73 28.16
CA GLU A 101 -1.80 0.94 27.81
C GLU A 101 -1.41 0.32 26.46
N THR A 102 -2.05 -0.75 26.06
CA THR A 102 -1.78 -1.38 24.75
C THR A 102 -2.19 -0.53 23.56
N PHE A 103 -3.05 0.46 23.80
CA PHE A 103 -3.45 1.45 22.80
C PHE A 103 -2.33 2.47 22.53
N ASP A 104 -1.54 2.85 23.54
CA ASP A 104 -0.42 3.78 23.34
C ASP A 104 0.65 3.13 22.47
N ALA A 105 1.00 1.87 22.73
CA ALA A 105 1.89 1.10 21.88
C ALA A 105 1.39 0.99 20.42
N LEU A 106 0.08 0.91 20.22
CA LEU A 106 -0.52 0.87 18.88
C LEU A 106 -0.24 2.14 18.08
N ILE A 107 -0.29 3.31 18.72
CA ILE A 107 0.03 4.59 18.06
C ILE A 107 1.48 4.59 17.59
N GLU A 108 2.41 4.18 18.43
CA GLU A 108 3.82 4.11 18.10
C GLU A 108 4.08 3.13 16.94
N TRP A 109 3.48 1.94 16.99
CA TRP A 109 3.61 0.95 15.93
C TRP A 109 3.08 1.45 14.59
N ALA A 110 1.90 2.07 14.58
CA ALA A 110 1.31 2.62 13.36
C ALA A 110 2.23 3.68 12.72
N ASN A 111 2.81 4.57 13.53
CA ASN A 111 3.75 5.57 13.05
C ASN A 111 5.03 4.95 12.47
N VAL A 112 5.59 3.94 13.13
CA VAL A 112 6.78 3.23 12.65
C VAL A 112 6.50 2.55 11.31
N VAL A 113 5.40 1.81 11.18
CA VAL A 113 5.07 1.14 9.91
C VAL A 113 4.86 2.15 8.79
N ARG A 114 4.12 3.24 9.04
CA ARG A 114 3.85 4.28 8.03
C ARG A 114 5.12 5.01 7.59
N SER A 115 6.06 5.24 8.49
CA SER A 115 7.34 5.90 8.14
C SER A 115 8.19 5.07 7.17
N ILE A 116 8.06 3.74 7.17
CA ILE A 116 8.88 2.82 6.37
C ILE A 116 8.12 2.32 5.13
N ALA A 117 6.88 1.85 5.33
CA ALA A 117 6.04 1.31 4.26
C ALA A 117 5.27 2.40 3.48
N GLY A 118 5.24 3.63 4.01
CA GLY A 118 4.42 4.73 3.47
C GLY A 118 2.93 4.54 3.79
N GLU A 119 2.10 5.27 3.05
CA GLU A 119 0.65 5.18 3.20
C GLU A 119 0.13 3.88 2.58
N VAL A 120 -0.13 2.90 3.45
CA VAL A 120 -0.71 1.61 3.10
C VAL A 120 -1.98 1.37 3.92
N PRO A 121 -2.94 0.59 3.41
CA PRO A 121 -4.13 0.23 4.18
C PRO A 121 -3.77 -0.49 5.47
N TYR A 122 -4.49 -0.17 6.54
CA TYR A 122 -4.40 -0.91 7.78
C TYR A 122 -5.73 -0.93 8.53
N ARG A 123 -5.85 -1.86 9.47
CA ARG A 123 -7.03 -2.00 10.32
C ARG A 123 -6.60 -2.20 11.77
N ILE A 124 -7.32 -1.56 12.68
CA ILE A 124 -7.15 -1.75 14.12
C ILE A 124 -8.02 -2.91 14.57
N LEU A 125 -7.42 -3.89 15.24
CA LEU A 125 -8.14 -4.99 15.88
C LEU A 125 -8.12 -4.80 17.41
N LEU A 126 -9.29 -4.50 17.96
CA LEU A 126 -9.54 -4.46 19.40
C LEU A 126 -9.82 -5.89 19.83
N ASN A 127 -8.79 -6.60 20.25
CA ASN A 127 -8.85 -8.04 20.56
C ASN A 127 -9.25 -8.30 22.01
N LYS A 128 -9.59 -9.56 22.30
CA LYS A 128 -10.02 -10.11 23.58
C LYS A 128 -11.40 -9.60 24.03
N THR A 129 -12.29 -9.39 23.09
CA THR A 129 -13.67 -8.97 23.38
C THR A 129 -14.48 -10.01 24.17
N ASP A 130 -14.03 -11.26 24.18
CA ASP A 130 -14.56 -12.33 25.03
C ASP A 130 -14.39 -12.08 26.54
N LEU A 131 -13.52 -11.14 26.91
CA LEU A 131 -13.31 -10.72 28.31
C LEU A 131 -14.19 -9.52 28.71
N LEU A 132 -14.92 -8.91 27.78
CA LEU A 132 -15.86 -7.83 28.06
C LEU A 132 -17.22 -8.40 28.46
N SER A 133 -17.90 -7.74 29.39
CA SER A 133 -19.29 -8.06 29.78
C SER A 133 -20.27 -7.83 28.61
N GLU A 134 -20.00 -6.85 27.78
CA GLU A 134 -20.75 -6.55 26.57
C GLU A 134 -19.78 -6.28 25.40
N PRO A 135 -20.07 -6.73 24.16
CA PRO A 135 -19.19 -6.53 22.99
C PRO A 135 -19.29 -5.08 22.45
N VAL A 136 -19.08 -4.12 23.33
CA VAL A 136 -19.11 -2.69 23.02
C VAL A 136 -17.72 -2.09 23.26
N VAL A 137 -17.28 -1.23 22.35
CA VAL A 137 -16.02 -0.51 22.54
C VAL A 137 -16.11 0.35 23.81
N PRO A 138 -15.26 0.12 24.82
CA PRO A 138 -15.21 0.97 25.99
C PRO A 138 -15.08 2.45 25.60
N SER A 139 -15.75 3.35 26.33
CA SER A 139 -15.80 4.79 26.00
C SER A 139 -14.40 5.38 25.84
N GLU A 140 -13.48 5.01 26.72
CA GLU A 140 -12.08 5.44 26.69
C GLU A 140 -11.39 5.10 25.34
N PHE A 141 -11.53 3.88 24.84
CA PHE A 141 -10.98 3.47 23.54
C PHE A 141 -11.67 4.19 22.39
N ARG A 142 -12.99 4.37 22.46
CA ARG A 142 -13.77 5.02 21.41
C ARG A 142 -13.34 6.48 21.18
N ASP A 143 -13.16 7.22 22.26
CA ASP A 143 -12.76 8.64 22.18
C ASP A 143 -11.30 8.78 21.72
N ARG A 144 -10.43 7.87 22.13
CA ARG A 144 -9.04 7.81 21.68
C ARG A 144 -8.95 7.43 20.20
N LEU A 145 -9.70 6.41 19.74
CA LEU A 145 -9.78 6.04 18.33
C LEU A 145 -10.21 7.20 17.44
N ARG A 146 -11.28 7.91 17.83
CA ARG A 146 -11.77 9.08 17.09
C ARG A 146 -10.75 10.21 16.99
N ARG A 147 -9.98 10.42 18.06
CA ARG A 147 -8.99 11.50 18.12
C ARG A 147 -7.73 11.19 17.35
N VAL A 148 -7.22 9.96 17.48
CA VAL A 148 -5.89 9.59 16.94
C VAL A 148 -6.00 8.95 15.57
N PHE A 149 -7.07 8.20 15.31
CA PHE A 149 -7.30 7.43 14.10
C PHE A 149 -8.69 7.73 13.49
N PRO A 150 -9.04 8.99 13.19
CA PRO A 150 -10.41 9.39 12.85
C PRO A 150 -10.99 8.66 11.63
N ASN A 151 -10.16 8.23 10.69
CA ASN A 151 -10.57 7.58 9.44
C ASN A 151 -10.07 6.14 9.32
N VAL A 152 -9.53 5.56 10.37
CA VAL A 152 -9.00 4.20 10.34
C VAL A 152 -10.09 3.21 10.72
N PRO A 153 -10.37 2.21 9.89
CA PRO A 153 -11.33 1.18 10.24
C PRO A 153 -10.82 0.31 11.39
N TYR A 154 -11.70 0.03 12.35
CA TYR A 154 -11.41 -0.89 13.43
C TYR A 154 -12.47 -1.99 13.52
N SER A 155 -12.13 -3.08 14.21
CA SER A 155 -13.04 -4.19 14.50
C SER A 155 -12.84 -4.67 15.93
N LEU A 156 -13.95 -4.99 16.59
CA LEU A 156 -13.97 -5.75 17.84
C LEU A 156 -13.81 -7.21 17.47
N VAL A 157 -12.79 -7.87 18.00
CA VAL A 157 -12.50 -9.26 17.65
C VAL A 157 -12.15 -10.09 18.90
N SER A 158 -12.31 -11.40 18.79
CA SER A 158 -11.76 -12.33 19.77
C SER A 158 -11.02 -13.45 19.06
N ALA A 159 -9.72 -13.51 19.22
CA ALA A 159 -8.93 -14.64 18.74
C ALA A 159 -9.35 -15.97 19.44
N LYS A 160 -9.81 -15.88 20.68
CA LYS A 160 -10.26 -17.05 21.47
C LYS A 160 -11.51 -17.66 20.88
N THR A 161 -12.55 -16.88 20.66
CA THR A 161 -13.84 -17.38 20.16
C THR A 161 -13.95 -17.38 18.63
N GLY A 162 -13.06 -16.72 17.93
CA GLY A 162 -13.12 -16.50 16.48
C GLY A 162 -14.00 -15.33 16.07
N ALA A 163 -14.69 -14.67 17.01
CA ALA A 163 -15.64 -13.60 16.72
C ALA A 163 -15.00 -12.49 15.88
N GLU A 164 -15.59 -12.20 14.72
CA GLU A 164 -15.23 -11.15 13.74
C GLU A 164 -13.79 -11.22 13.20
N VAL A 165 -12.97 -12.24 13.53
CA VAL A 165 -11.56 -12.32 13.08
C VAL A 165 -11.48 -12.47 11.57
N GLU A 166 -12.19 -13.45 11.01
CA GLU A 166 -12.19 -13.71 9.56
C GLU A 166 -12.66 -12.47 8.78
N ARG A 167 -13.80 -11.89 9.20
CA ARG A 167 -14.36 -10.70 8.55
C ARG A 167 -13.40 -9.52 8.59
N ALA A 168 -12.78 -9.25 9.74
CA ALA A 168 -11.86 -8.13 9.91
C ALA A 168 -10.60 -8.28 9.03
N MET A 169 -10.04 -9.49 8.95
CA MET A 169 -8.89 -9.80 8.13
C MET A 169 -9.23 -9.71 6.63
N SER A 170 -10.37 -10.27 6.22
CA SER A 170 -10.84 -10.20 4.82
C SER A 170 -11.05 -8.77 4.35
N LEU A 171 -11.68 -7.91 5.17
CA LEU A 171 -11.84 -6.48 4.85
C LEU A 171 -10.51 -5.74 4.70
N LEU A 172 -9.49 -6.09 5.49
CA LEU A 172 -8.16 -5.53 5.30
C LEU A 172 -7.55 -6.00 3.98
N LEU A 173 -7.59 -7.30 3.69
CA LEU A 173 -7.01 -7.86 2.47
C LEU A 173 -7.69 -7.29 1.22
N GLU A 174 -9.01 -7.10 1.25
CA GLU A 174 -9.72 -6.40 0.18
C GLU A 174 -9.24 -4.96 -0.03
N ALA A 175 -9.06 -4.21 1.07
CA ALA A 175 -8.55 -2.84 0.99
C ALA A 175 -7.11 -2.81 0.43
N VAL A 176 -6.27 -3.78 0.82
CA VAL A 176 -4.90 -3.91 0.32
C VAL A 176 -4.89 -4.25 -1.18
N VAL A 177 -5.67 -5.22 -1.62
CA VAL A 177 -5.81 -5.56 -3.05
C VAL A 177 -6.25 -4.33 -3.85
N ASN A 178 -7.29 -3.63 -3.40
CA ASN A 178 -7.77 -2.42 -4.07
C ASN A 178 -6.68 -1.34 -4.16
N ASN A 179 -5.92 -1.12 -3.09
CA ASN A 179 -4.83 -0.14 -3.07
C ASN A 179 -3.71 -0.51 -4.07
N VAL A 180 -3.32 -1.79 -4.12
CA VAL A 180 -2.30 -2.26 -5.08
C VAL A 180 -2.79 -2.11 -6.51
N LEU A 181 -4.05 -2.44 -6.79
CA LEU A 181 -4.65 -2.27 -8.11
C LEU A 181 -4.73 -0.80 -8.52
N SER A 182 -5.17 0.09 -7.62
CA SER A 182 -5.22 1.54 -7.86
C SER A 182 -3.84 2.10 -8.19
N LYS A 183 -2.85 1.86 -7.33
CA LYS A 183 -1.46 2.28 -7.55
C LYS A 183 -0.88 1.73 -8.87
N SER A 184 -1.24 0.50 -9.24
CA SER A 184 -0.82 -0.10 -10.51
C SER A 184 -1.45 0.59 -11.72
N ARG A 185 -2.75 0.94 -11.64
CA ARG A 185 -3.46 1.71 -12.67
C ARG A 185 -2.89 3.12 -12.80
N GLU A 186 -2.64 3.80 -11.69
CA GLU A 186 -2.03 5.14 -11.66
C GLU A 186 -0.63 5.13 -12.29
N ARG A 187 0.22 4.16 -11.92
CA ARG A 187 1.56 4.00 -12.52
C ARG A 187 1.49 3.73 -14.02
N ARG A 188 0.52 2.92 -14.47
CA ARG A 188 0.32 2.65 -15.90
C ARG A 188 -0.14 3.90 -16.64
N ALA A 189 -1.11 4.63 -16.09
CA ALA A 189 -1.59 5.89 -16.66
C ALA A 189 -0.46 6.93 -16.71
N GLY A 190 0.28 7.11 -15.61
CA GLY A 190 1.44 7.99 -15.57
C GLY A 190 2.47 7.63 -16.62
N ARG A 191 2.85 6.35 -16.76
CA ARG A 191 3.80 5.92 -17.79
C ARG A 191 3.33 6.24 -19.21
N VAL A 192 2.03 6.13 -19.49
CA VAL A 192 1.48 6.54 -20.80
C VAL A 192 1.65 8.05 -21.01
N VAL A 193 1.37 8.86 -19.99
CA VAL A 193 1.60 10.31 -20.04
C VAL A 193 3.08 10.63 -20.24
N GLY A 194 3.96 10.01 -19.44
CA GLY A 194 5.42 10.18 -19.56
C GLY A 194 5.95 9.83 -20.96
N ASN A 195 5.51 8.71 -21.52
CA ASN A 195 5.89 8.32 -22.89
C ASN A 195 5.43 9.35 -23.93
N ARG A 196 4.23 9.91 -23.79
CA ARG A 196 3.72 10.96 -24.66
C ARG A 196 4.50 12.26 -24.50
N ILE A 197 4.91 12.62 -23.27
CA ILE A 197 5.79 13.79 -23.02
C ILE A 197 7.12 13.61 -23.76
N LEU A 198 7.77 12.45 -23.60
CA LEU A 198 9.05 12.15 -24.30
C LEU A 198 8.91 12.26 -25.82
N THR A 199 7.86 11.67 -26.39
CA THR A 199 7.60 11.74 -27.84
C THR A 199 7.32 13.19 -28.29
N PHE A 200 6.59 13.94 -27.49
CA PHE A 200 6.31 15.36 -27.79
C PHE A 200 7.57 16.21 -27.72
N ALA A 201 8.40 16.01 -26.69
CA ALA A 201 9.68 16.71 -26.54
C ALA A 201 10.67 16.35 -27.67
N ALA A 202 10.70 15.09 -28.12
CA ALA A 202 11.54 14.65 -29.23
C ALA A 202 11.23 15.39 -30.55
N ARG A 203 9.96 15.72 -30.79
CA ARG A 203 9.55 16.50 -31.99
C ARG A 203 10.01 17.95 -31.94
N ARG A 204 10.32 18.49 -30.77
CA ARG A 204 10.84 19.85 -30.55
C ARG A 204 12.37 19.92 -30.63
N GLY A 205 13.03 18.76 -30.54
CA GLY A 205 14.49 18.68 -30.58
C GLY A 205 15.15 19.40 -29.40
N PRO A 206 16.35 19.99 -29.63
CA PRO A 206 17.15 20.59 -28.55
C PRO A 206 16.55 21.86 -27.94
N ILE A 207 15.54 22.44 -28.56
CA ILE A 207 14.83 23.60 -27.99
C ILE A 207 14.05 23.20 -26.72
N GLY A 208 13.66 21.96 -26.64
CA GLY A 208 12.85 21.45 -25.54
C GLY A 208 11.39 21.92 -25.57
N VAL A 209 10.66 21.60 -24.50
CA VAL A 209 9.22 21.89 -24.35
C VAL A 209 8.99 22.71 -23.08
N THR A 210 8.32 23.84 -23.21
CA THR A 210 7.96 24.67 -22.06
C THR A 210 6.74 24.08 -21.31
N LYS A 211 6.59 24.47 -20.04
CA LYS A 211 5.41 24.13 -19.23
C LYS A 211 4.10 24.48 -19.93
N ASN A 212 4.02 25.67 -20.53
CA ASN A 212 2.81 26.13 -21.21
C ASN A 212 2.50 25.30 -22.45
N GLU A 213 3.51 24.90 -23.22
CA GLU A 213 3.33 23.99 -24.36
C GLU A 213 2.85 22.60 -23.91
N LEU A 214 3.39 22.07 -22.81
CA LEU A 214 2.91 20.82 -22.22
C LEU A 214 1.44 20.94 -21.79
N LEU A 215 1.07 22.00 -21.08
CA LEU A 215 -0.32 22.23 -20.67
C LEU A 215 -1.25 22.38 -21.88
N GLY A 216 -0.79 23.03 -22.94
CA GLY A 216 -1.55 23.17 -24.17
C GLY A 216 -1.74 21.85 -24.93
N ALA A 217 -0.72 21.00 -24.96
CA ALA A 217 -0.75 19.70 -25.65
C ALA A 217 -1.50 18.61 -24.87
N PHE A 218 -1.53 18.70 -23.54
CA PHE A 218 -2.08 17.68 -22.64
C PHE A 218 -3.33 18.17 -21.87
N LYS A 219 -4.20 18.94 -22.50
CA LYS A 219 -5.40 19.55 -21.89
C LYS A 219 -6.33 18.55 -21.17
N ALA A 220 -6.36 17.30 -21.61
CA ALA A 220 -7.19 16.24 -21.02
C ALA A 220 -6.51 15.52 -19.85
N VAL A 221 -5.26 15.85 -19.51
CA VAL A 221 -4.50 15.25 -18.42
C VAL A 221 -4.56 16.18 -17.22
N ASP A 222 -4.83 15.63 -16.04
CA ASP A 222 -4.78 16.39 -14.79
C ASP A 222 -3.39 17.03 -14.59
N TYR A 223 -3.39 18.27 -14.12
CA TYR A 223 -2.17 19.06 -13.92
C TYR A 223 -1.15 18.35 -13.03
N ASN A 224 -1.61 17.76 -11.92
CA ASN A 224 -0.72 17.11 -10.95
C ASN A 224 -0.10 15.83 -11.55
N ILE A 225 -0.87 15.07 -12.31
CA ILE A 225 -0.36 13.89 -13.03
C ILE A 225 0.71 14.31 -14.03
N LEU A 226 0.45 15.36 -14.82
CA LEU A 226 1.39 15.85 -15.82
C LEU A 226 2.71 16.30 -15.19
N MET A 227 2.63 17.10 -14.11
CA MET A 227 3.83 17.60 -13.41
C MET A 227 4.59 16.48 -12.68
N THR A 228 3.88 15.53 -12.10
CA THR A 228 4.49 14.34 -11.47
C THR A 228 5.28 13.53 -12.48
N GLU A 229 4.74 13.34 -13.69
CA GLU A 229 5.44 12.59 -14.74
C GLU A 229 6.65 13.33 -15.29
N VAL A 230 6.60 14.66 -15.42
CA VAL A 230 7.80 15.47 -15.77
C VAL A 230 8.90 15.23 -14.72
N GLY A 231 8.56 15.29 -13.43
CA GLY A 231 9.51 15.02 -12.35
C GLY A 231 10.01 13.56 -12.32
N HIS A 232 9.19 12.59 -12.72
CA HIS A 232 9.65 11.19 -12.89
C HIS A 232 10.67 11.06 -14.03
N LEU A 233 10.41 11.70 -15.16
CA LEU A 233 11.32 11.71 -16.32
C LEU A 233 12.65 12.38 -16.00
N GLU A 234 12.63 13.45 -15.22
CA GLU A 234 13.83 14.14 -14.76
C GLU A 234 14.65 13.26 -13.82
N ARG A 235 14.03 12.68 -12.79
CA ARG A 235 14.71 11.73 -11.87
C ARG A 235 15.25 10.50 -12.56
N ALA A 236 14.62 10.07 -13.65
CA ALA A 236 15.10 8.99 -14.50
C ALA A 236 16.23 9.41 -15.45
N GLY A 237 16.64 10.68 -15.45
CA GLY A 237 17.67 11.22 -16.33
C GLY A 237 17.26 11.27 -17.79
N LEU A 238 15.97 11.26 -18.10
CA LEU A 238 15.46 11.30 -19.48
C LEU A 238 15.21 12.72 -19.99
N VAL A 239 14.95 13.66 -19.08
CA VAL A 239 14.85 15.08 -19.37
C VAL A 239 15.66 15.87 -18.35
N VAL A 240 16.09 17.08 -18.74
CA VAL A 240 16.58 18.11 -17.84
C VAL A 240 15.52 19.19 -17.78
N VAL A 241 15.17 19.64 -16.58
CA VAL A 241 14.21 20.70 -16.34
C VAL A 241 14.96 21.99 -16.00
N GLU A 242 14.82 23.00 -16.86
CA GLU A 242 15.45 24.30 -16.71
C GLU A 242 14.40 25.33 -16.30
N GLU A 243 14.62 26.07 -15.21
CA GLU A 243 13.75 27.20 -14.86
C GLU A 243 13.97 28.35 -15.86
N ILE A 244 12.90 28.80 -16.50
CA ILE A 244 12.94 29.88 -17.50
C ILE A 244 12.16 31.12 -17.07
N GLY A 245 11.69 31.17 -15.83
CA GLY A 245 10.95 32.28 -15.24
C GLY A 245 10.06 31.88 -14.09
N PRO A 246 9.37 32.84 -13.45
CA PRO A 246 8.50 32.54 -12.31
C PRO A 246 7.45 31.49 -12.65
N ALA A 247 7.46 30.39 -11.91
CA ALA A 247 6.55 29.23 -12.07
C ALA A 247 6.53 28.63 -13.49
N ASN A 248 7.57 28.85 -14.30
CA ASN A 248 7.70 28.28 -15.64
C ASN A 248 9.04 27.57 -15.82
N PHE A 249 9.04 26.51 -16.63
CA PHE A 249 10.22 25.71 -16.91
C PHE A 249 10.24 25.25 -18.37
N ARG A 250 11.41 24.76 -18.79
CA ARG A 250 11.61 24.07 -20.06
C ARG A 250 12.15 22.66 -19.75
N ALA A 251 11.55 21.63 -20.33
CA ALA A 251 12.05 20.27 -20.30
C ALA A 251 12.78 19.95 -21.60
N VAL A 252 14.05 19.59 -21.50
CA VAL A 252 14.92 19.26 -22.64
C VAL A 252 15.31 17.78 -22.52
N LEU A 253 15.23 17.04 -23.62
CA LEU A 253 15.66 15.63 -23.63
C LEU A 253 17.17 15.51 -23.41
N THR A 254 17.54 14.54 -22.59
CA THR A 254 18.94 14.05 -22.56
C THR A 254 19.19 13.06 -23.71
N SER A 255 20.44 12.67 -23.93
CA SER A 255 20.76 11.61 -24.89
C SER A 255 20.04 10.29 -24.57
N GLN A 256 19.82 9.98 -23.29
CA GLN A 256 19.02 8.83 -22.86
C GLN A 256 17.54 9.02 -23.18
N GLY A 257 17.02 10.23 -22.98
CA GLY A 257 15.64 10.59 -23.30
C GLY A 257 15.36 10.51 -24.81
N GLU A 258 16.28 10.98 -25.64
CA GLU A 258 16.20 10.84 -27.09
C GLU A 258 16.17 9.38 -27.55
N ALA A 259 17.05 8.53 -26.96
CA ALA A 259 17.06 7.11 -27.22
C ALA A 259 15.76 6.41 -26.78
N ALA A 260 15.21 6.82 -25.63
CA ALA A 260 13.93 6.30 -25.14
C ALA A 260 12.76 6.72 -26.05
N ALA A 261 12.69 7.99 -26.41
CA ALA A 261 11.66 8.50 -27.34
C ALA A 261 11.71 7.82 -28.73
N LYS A 262 12.91 7.56 -29.24
CA LYS A 262 13.11 6.84 -30.50
C LYS A 262 12.58 5.41 -30.44
N LYS A 263 12.79 4.69 -29.31
CA LYS A 263 12.22 3.35 -29.11
C LYS A 263 10.69 3.37 -29.09
N LEU A 264 10.09 4.39 -28.47
CA LEU A 264 8.64 4.56 -28.45
C LEU A 264 8.07 4.85 -29.85
N GLY A 265 8.74 5.69 -30.64
CA GLY A 265 8.37 5.98 -32.03
C GLY A 265 8.41 4.75 -32.94
N LEU A 266 9.38 3.86 -32.75
CA LEU A 266 9.45 2.60 -33.50
C LEU A 266 8.32 1.63 -33.14
N HIS A 267 7.82 1.67 -31.90
CA HIS A 267 6.69 0.82 -31.48
C HIS A 267 5.34 1.33 -32.03
N SER A 268 5.16 2.62 -32.22
CA SER A 268 3.91 3.15 -32.78
C SER A 268 3.75 2.79 -34.27
N TYR A 269 4.82 2.67 -35.03
CA TYR A 269 4.77 2.22 -36.43
C TYR A 269 4.41 0.73 -36.58
N ILE A 270 4.72 -0.11 -35.57
CA ILE A 270 4.42 -1.55 -35.65
C ILE A 270 2.95 -1.83 -35.30
N VAL A 271 2.32 -0.98 -34.50
CA VAL A 271 0.90 -1.19 -34.10
C VAL A 271 -0.05 -0.68 -35.20
N ASP A 272 0.34 0.32 -35.97
CA ASP A 272 -0.47 0.86 -37.08
C ASP A 272 -0.42 -0.02 -38.36
N GLU A 273 0.54 -0.95 -38.47
CA GLU A 273 0.62 -1.93 -39.58
C GLU A 273 -0.11 -3.26 -39.29
N ILE A 274 -0.66 -3.48 -38.08
CA ILE A 274 -1.34 -4.73 -37.66
C ILE A 274 -2.85 -4.50 -37.34
N SER A 275 -3.38 -3.31 -37.57
CA SER A 275 -4.82 -3.01 -37.38
C SER A 275 -5.57 -2.89 -38.70
#